data_7ca268aceff80be3c85ca4790ad5943d
#
_entry.id   7ca268aceff80be3c85ca4790ad5943d
#
_cell.length_a   1.000
_cell.length_b   1.000
_cell.length_c   1.000
_cell.angle_alpha   90.00
_cell.angle_beta   90.00
_cell.angle_gamma   90.00
#
_symmetry.space_group_name_H-M   'P 1'
#
loop_
_entity.id
_entity.type
_entity.pdbx_description
1 polymer ?
#
loop_
_entity_poly.entity_id
_entity_poly.type
_entity_poly.pdbx_seq_one_letter_code
_entity_poly.pdbx_strand_id
1 'polypeptide(L)'
;DRYRAAGPIIEHQNTGEGQRYTGVRPFYSVTTDDERARRLHEVLWPVATSKRLGQERNWRFLVAYGHDFDNTTPRSRYRGMVFPFVFWGRDKHDTPYFSIFPLGGTLNEFLMRDRIVFALFPLYTYSIINDVETWDYLWPVVSRTTGEGVSRFRVFPFYGRSTDEGEWTKQFVLWPFWTHARYEEPGQSGTSYM
;
A
#
# COMPACT_ATOMS: atom_id res chain seq x y z
N ASP A 1 0.01 19.67 -34.60
CA ASP A 1 1.25 20.40 -34.92
C ASP A 1 2.39 19.97 -34.03
N ARG A 2 3.58 19.82 -34.61
CA ARG A 2 4.78 19.41 -33.86
C ARG A 2 5.96 20.28 -34.28
N TYR A 3 6.59 20.91 -33.28
CA TYR A 3 7.80 21.74 -33.48
C TYR A 3 8.95 21.13 -32.67
N ARG A 4 10.14 21.08 -33.29
CA ARG A 4 11.38 20.65 -32.62
C ARG A 4 12.47 21.67 -32.93
N ALA A 5 13.26 22.03 -31.91
CA ALA A 5 14.45 22.85 -32.05
C ALA A 5 15.60 22.24 -31.23
N ALA A 6 16.84 22.43 -31.69
CA ALA A 6 18.05 21.82 -31.13
C ALA A 6 17.93 20.29 -30.97
N GLY A 7 17.48 19.59 -32.01
CA GLY A 7 17.20 18.17 -31.99
C GLY A 7 16.01 17.84 -31.08
N PRO A 8 16.13 16.80 -30.21
CA PRO A 8 15.05 16.42 -29.28
C PRO A 8 15.02 17.25 -27.98
N ILE A 9 15.87 18.28 -27.85
CA ILE A 9 15.99 19.03 -26.60
C ILE A 9 14.76 19.89 -26.35
N ILE A 10 14.34 20.66 -27.37
CA ILE A 10 13.15 21.52 -27.30
C ILE A 10 12.06 20.88 -28.16
N GLU A 11 10.96 20.51 -27.56
CA GLU A 11 9.84 19.89 -28.25
C GLU A 11 8.51 20.50 -27.80
N HIS A 12 7.69 20.87 -28.80
CA HIS A 12 6.30 21.22 -28.62
C HIS A 12 5.45 20.36 -29.54
N GLN A 13 4.44 19.68 -28.98
CA GLN A 13 3.52 18.85 -29.73
C GLN A 13 2.07 19.16 -29.31
N ASN A 14 1.22 19.35 -30.32
CA ASN A 14 -0.22 19.46 -30.15
C ASN A 14 -0.89 18.39 -31.03
N THR A 15 -1.57 17.44 -30.39
CA THR A 15 -2.13 16.26 -31.07
C THR A 15 -3.54 16.51 -31.61
N GLY A 16 -4.14 17.69 -31.36
CA GLY A 16 -5.49 18.02 -31.86
C GLY A 16 -6.65 17.44 -31.06
N GLU A 17 -6.38 16.47 -30.17
CA GLU A 17 -7.35 15.85 -29.24
C GLU A 17 -7.23 16.43 -27.82
N GLY A 18 -6.97 17.71 -27.68
CA GLY A 18 -6.81 18.35 -26.37
C GLY A 18 -5.49 18.04 -25.67
N GLN A 19 -4.61 17.22 -26.28
CA GLN A 19 -3.32 16.88 -25.69
C GLN A 19 -2.21 17.81 -26.19
N ARG A 20 -1.52 18.44 -25.24
CA ARG A 20 -0.38 19.31 -25.49
C ARG A 20 0.82 18.86 -24.67
N TYR A 21 1.96 18.77 -25.34
CA TYR A 21 3.26 18.54 -24.72
C TYR A 21 4.19 19.69 -25.04
N THR A 22 4.90 20.18 -24.02
CA THR A 22 5.96 21.18 -24.19
C THR A 22 7.09 20.81 -23.24
N GLY A 23 8.32 20.73 -23.74
CA GLY A 23 9.45 20.36 -22.92
C GLY A 23 10.79 20.85 -23.42
N VAL A 24 11.70 21.06 -22.46
CA VAL A 24 13.13 21.28 -22.64
C VAL A 24 13.85 20.17 -21.91
N ARG A 25 14.08 19.05 -22.59
CA ARG A 25 14.67 17.84 -21.97
C ARG A 25 16.16 18.03 -21.68
N PRO A 26 16.67 17.49 -20.56
CA PRO A 26 16.00 16.76 -19.47
C PRO A 26 15.42 17.68 -18.38
N PHE A 27 15.50 19.00 -18.52
CA PHE A 27 15.28 19.96 -17.43
C PHE A 27 13.83 20.10 -17.01
N TYR A 28 12.93 20.25 -17.97
CA TYR A 28 11.51 20.47 -17.69
C TYR A 28 10.62 19.98 -18.82
N SER A 29 9.49 19.36 -18.46
CA SER A 29 8.40 19.11 -19.41
C SER A 29 7.03 19.30 -18.77
N VAL A 30 6.06 19.66 -19.58
CA VAL A 30 4.64 19.69 -19.20
C VAL A 30 3.80 18.98 -20.24
N THR A 31 2.95 18.08 -19.78
CA THR A 31 1.93 17.42 -20.59
C THR A 31 0.56 17.82 -20.05
N THR A 32 -0.29 18.35 -20.90
CA THR A 32 -1.68 18.71 -20.59
C THR A 32 -2.61 17.89 -21.46
N ASP A 33 -3.65 17.35 -20.86
CA ASP A 33 -4.74 16.63 -21.52
C ASP A 33 -6.05 17.24 -21.02
N ASP A 34 -6.66 18.08 -21.84
CA ASP A 34 -7.83 18.87 -21.46
C ASP A 34 -9.07 17.97 -21.34
N GLU A 35 -9.19 16.89 -22.13
CA GLU A 35 -10.31 15.94 -22.07
C GLU A 35 -10.34 15.15 -20.75
N ARG A 36 -9.16 14.79 -20.25
CA ARG A 36 -9.01 14.04 -18.99
C ARG A 36 -8.74 14.91 -17.78
N ALA A 37 -8.78 16.24 -17.93
CA ALA A 37 -8.39 17.20 -16.90
C ALA A 37 -7.03 16.84 -16.25
N ARG A 38 -6.09 16.37 -17.08
CA ARG A 38 -4.78 15.87 -16.63
C ARG A 38 -3.69 16.89 -16.94
N ARG A 39 -2.86 17.17 -15.94
CA ARG A 39 -1.64 17.95 -16.09
C ARG A 39 -0.48 17.25 -15.41
N LEU A 40 0.61 17.01 -16.14
CA LEU A 40 1.83 16.39 -15.66
C LEU A 40 2.99 17.36 -15.85
N HIS A 41 3.68 17.70 -14.78
CA HIS A 41 4.94 18.44 -14.78
C HIS A 41 6.07 17.49 -14.40
N GLU A 42 7.16 17.55 -15.14
CA GLU A 42 8.37 16.79 -14.89
C GLU A 42 9.55 17.78 -14.81
N VAL A 43 10.36 17.64 -13.77
CA VAL A 43 11.54 18.48 -13.55
C VAL A 43 12.74 17.56 -13.38
N LEU A 44 13.78 17.76 -14.20
CA LEU A 44 14.99 16.91 -14.22
C LEU A 44 14.65 15.43 -14.21
N TRP A 45 13.77 15.02 -15.15
CA TRP A 45 13.31 13.63 -15.18
C TRP A 45 14.44 12.61 -15.02
N PRO A 46 14.32 11.60 -14.12
CA PRO A 46 13.14 11.21 -13.31
C PRO A 46 13.09 11.78 -11.89
N VAL A 47 13.78 12.88 -11.57
CA VAL A 47 14.01 13.39 -10.20
C VAL A 47 12.71 13.88 -9.55
N ALA A 48 11.95 14.73 -10.26
CA ALA A 48 10.70 15.26 -9.70
C ALA A 48 9.56 15.20 -10.71
N THR A 49 8.37 14.85 -10.23
CA THR A 49 7.13 14.86 -11.01
C THR A 49 5.98 15.41 -10.19
N SER A 50 5.08 16.16 -10.81
CA SER A 50 3.81 16.59 -10.24
C SER A 50 2.70 16.32 -11.25
N LYS A 51 1.74 15.47 -10.86
CA LYS A 51 0.59 15.07 -11.69
C LYS A 51 -0.68 15.53 -11.02
N ARG A 52 -1.53 16.19 -11.77
CA ARG A 52 -2.92 16.50 -11.41
C ARG A 52 -3.84 15.75 -12.35
N LEU A 53 -4.89 15.13 -11.80
CA LEU A 53 -5.94 14.44 -12.54
C LEU A 53 -7.29 14.81 -11.92
N GLY A 54 -8.00 15.75 -12.54
CA GLY A 54 -9.20 16.30 -11.93
C GLY A 54 -8.93 16.94 -10.57
N GLN A 55 -9.51 16.35 -9.51
CA GLN A 55 -9.33 16.78 -8.13
C GLN A 55 -8.12 16.12 -7.43
N GLU A 56 -7.58 15.05 -8.00
CA GLU A 56 -6.41 14.37 -7.42
C GLU A 56 -5.10 15.08 -7.76
N ARG A 57 -4.19 15.10 -6.80
CA ARG A 57 -2.84 15.61 -6.98
C ARG A 57 -1.80 14.65 -6.43
N ASN A 58 -0.87 14.23 -7.29
CA ASN A 58 0.27 13.39 -6.93
C ASN A 58 1.57 14.16 -7.17
N TRP A 59 2.52 14.02 -6.26
CA TRP A 59 3.86 14.51 -6.48
C TRP A 59 4.90 13.47 -6.04
N ARG A 60 6.03 13.48 -6.69
CA ARG A 60 7.18 12.65 -6.37
C ARG A 60 8.45 13.49 -6.48
N PHE A 61 9.32 13.35 -5.52
CA PHE A 61 10.66 13.91 -5.53
C PHE A 61 11.64 12.85 -5.00
N LEU A 62 12.47 12.27 -5.88
CA LEU A 62 13.35 11.12 -5.56
C LEU A 62 12.57 9.97 -4.91
N VAL A 63 12.82 9.76 -3.62
CA VAL A 63 12.18 8.72 -2.79
C VAL A 63 10.97 9.24 -1.99
N ALA A 64 10.72 10.54 -2.04
CA ALA A 64 9.55 11.15 -1.42
C ALA A 64 8.35 11.14 -2.36
N TYR A 65 7.19 10.84 -1.84
CA TYR A 65 5.94 10.75 -2.58
C TYR A 65 4.80 11.35 -1.77
N GLY A 66 3.89 12.03 -2.43
CA GLY A 66 2.64 12.51 -1.84
C GLY A 66 1.47 12.33 -2.80
N HIS A 67 0.32 11.93 -2.26
CA HIS A 67 -0.94 11.77 -2.98
C HIS A 67 -2.06 12.40 -2.18
N ASP A 68 -2.66 13.42 -2.75
CA ASP A 68 -3.89 14.04 -2.30
C ASP A 68 -5.03 13.55 -3.18
N PHE A 69 -6.03 12.90 -2.58
CA PHE A 69 -7.13 12.29 -3.30
C PHE A 69 -8.22 13.29 -3.68
N ASP A 70 -8.28 14.44 -2.98
CA ASP A 70 -9.18 15.53 -3.29
C ASP A 70 -8.61 16.88 -2.85
N ASN A 71 -7.89 17.53 -3.73
CA ASN A 71 -7.24 18.83 -3.49
C ASN A 71 -8.23 20.01 -3.30
N THR A 72 -9.53 19.79 -3.40
CA THR A 72 -10.55 20.82 -3.21
C THR A 72 -11.03 20.89 -1.77
N THR A 73 -10.85 19.82 -1.00
CA THR A 73 -11.30 19.69 0.39
C THR A 73 -10.13 19.84 1.37
N PRO A 74 -10.17 20.77 2.34
CA PRO A 74 -9.06 21.02 3.28
C PRO A 74 -8.66 19.82 4.16
N ARG A 75 -9.57 18.86 4.31
CA ARG A 75 -9.36 17.63 5.09
C ARG A 75 -9.53 16.38 4.25
N SER A 76 -9.07 16.44 3.02
CA SER A 76 -9.10 15.30 2.13
C SER A 76 -8.20 14.15 2.61
N ARG A 77 -8.53 12.96 2.13
CA ARG A 77 -7.63 11.82 2.24
C ARG A 77 -6.30 12.15 1.59
N TYR A 78 -5.22 11.99 2.35
CA TYR A 78 -3.87 12.31 1.91
C TYR A 78 -2.89 11.22 2.35
N ARG A 79 -1.94 10.90 1.49
CA ARG A 79 -0.86 9.95 1.80
C ARG A 79 0.48 10.56 1.41
N GLY A 80 1.40 10.62 2.34
CA GLY A 80 2.78 11.04 2.12
C GLY A 80 3.76 9.99 2.62
N MET A 81 4.92 9.88 1.95
CA MET A 81 5.98 9.00 2.40
C MET A 81 7.35 9.49 1.93
N VAL A 82 8.37 9.21 2.73
CA VAL A 82 9.77 9.16 2.33
C VAL A 82 10.22 7.71 2.47
N PHE A 83 10.14 6.98 1.35
CA PHE A 83 10.38 5.54 1.34
C PHE A 83 11.84 5.19 1.62
N PRO A 84 12.10 4.16 2.45
CA PRO A 84 11.15 3.31 3.18
C PRO A 84 10.87 3.75 4.62
N PHE A 85 11.27 4.96 5.05
CA PHE A 85 11.43 5.28 6.47
C PHE A 85 10.28 6.04 7.10
N VAL A 86 9.71 7.02 6.41
CA VAL A 86 8.70 7.92 7.01
C VAL A 86 7.41 7.86 6.24
N PHE A 87 6.30 7.74 6.95
CA PHE A 87 4.95 7.72 6.38
C PHE A 87 4.04 8.61 7.19
N TRP A 88 3.20 9.38 6.50
CA TRP A 88 2.19 10.23 7.13
C TRP A 88 0.99 10.38 6.22
N GLY A 89 -0.12 10.76 6.80
CA GLY A 89 -1.32 11.01 6.01
C GLY A 89 -2.58 11.10 6.84
N ARG A 90 -3.68 10.99 6.13
CA ARG A 90 -5.04 10.98 6.63
C ARG A 90 -5.83 9.97 5.84
N ASP A 91 -6.57 9.12 6.53
CA ASP A 91 -7.42 8.09 5.89
C ASP A 91 -8.77 8.64 5.42
N LYS A 92 -9.61 7.77 4.89
CA LYS A 92 -10.98 8.08 4.43
C LYS A 92 -11.93 8.53 5.54
N HIS A 93 -11.59 8.27 6.80
CA HIS A 93 -12.36 8.64 7.99
C HIS A 93 -11.84 9.92 8.68
N ASP A 94 -11.02 10.72 7.98
CA ASP A 94 -10.37 11.93 8.50
C ASP A 94 -9.41 11.67 9.68
N THR A 95 -8.94 10.43 9.85
CA THR A 95 -8.02 10.05 10.94
C THR A 95 -6.58 10.24 10.49
N PRO A 96 -5.82 11.13 11.15
CA PRO A 96 -4.41 11.32 10.83
C PRO A 96 -3.58 10.12 11.30
N TYR A 97 -2.52 9.79 10.55
CA TYR A 97 -1.55 8.77 10.92
C TYR A 97 -0.13 9.22 10.64
N PHE A 98 0.81 8.67 11.42
CA PHE A 98 2.23 8.92 11.26
C PHE A 98 3.03 7.69 11.71
N SER A 99 4.11 7.40 10.99
CA SER A 99 5.03 6.33 11.38
C SER A 99 6.46 6.58 10.90
N ILE A 100 7.42 6.07 11.66
CA ILE A 100 8.84 6.03 11.30
C ILE A 100 9.29 4.57 11.37
N PHE A 101 9.53 3.97 10.21
CA PHE A 101 10.04 2.60 10.13
C PHE A 101 11.55 2.57 10.37
N PRO A 102 12.08 1.61 11.17
CA PRO A 102 11.38 0.54 11.89
C PRO A 102 10.95 0.90 13.32
N LEU A 103 11.05 2.16 13.75
CA LEU A 103 10.88 2.57 15.15
C LEU A 103 9.46 2.40 15.66
N GLY A 104 8.47 2.88 14.93
CA GLY A 104 7.09 2.72 15.33
C GLY A 104 6.13 3.73 14.70
N GLY A 105 4.85 3.52 14.99
CA GLY A 105 3.76 4.38 14.55
C GLY A 105 2.57 3.62 14.00
N THR A 106 1.69 4.38 13.36
CA THR A 106 0.47 3.86 12.76
C THR A 106 0.47 4.13 11.26
N LEU A 107 -0.01 3.17 10.49
CA LEU A 107 -0.32 3.27 9.07
C LEU A 107 -1.78 2.89 8.87
N ASN A 108 -2.56 3.73 8.18
CA ASN A 108 -3.93 3.44 7.81
C ASN A 108 -4.03 3.20 6.31
N GLU A 109 -4.87 2.23 5.92
CA GLU A 109 -5.11 1.85 4.52
C GLU A 109 -3.82 1.56 3.74
N PHE A 110 -2.91 0.81 4.33
CA PHE A 110 -1.62 0.46 3.75
C PHE A 110 -1.46 -1.06 3.63
N LEU A 111 -0.84 -1.54 2.54
CA LEU A 111 -0.65 -2.97 2.25
C LEU A 111 -1.94 -3.80 2.35
N MET A 112 -3.06 -3.29 1.82
CA MET A 112 -4.38 -3.92 1.87
C MET A 112 -4.92 -4.16 3.30
N ARG A 113 -4.39 -3.46 4.29
CA ARG A 113 -4.84 -3.50 5.67
C ARG A 113 -5.50 -2.18 6.04
N ASP A 114 -6.56 -2.24 6.83
CA ASP A 114 -7.26 -1.04 7.30
C ASP A 114 -6.37 -0.24 8.24
N ARG A 115 -5.67 -0.95 9.14
CA ARG A 115 -4.76 -0.35 10.09
C ARG A 115 -3.58 -1.26 10.41
N ILE A 116 -2.40 -0.68 10.51
CA ILE A 116 -1.17 -1.32 10.99
C ILE A 116 -0.56 -0.44 12.08
N VAL A 117 -0.28 -1.00 13.21
CA VAL A 117 0.52 -0.38 14.29
C VAL A 117 1.75 -1.23 14.49
N PHE A 118 2.91 -0.63 14.60
CA PHE A 118 4.14 -1.36 14.91
C PHE A 118 5.01 -0.58 15.89
N ALA A 119 5.81 -1.32 16.65
CA ALA A 119 6.82 -0.78 17.54
C ALA A 119 8.09 -1.62 17.43
N LEU A 120 9.22 -0.95 17.16
CA LEU A 120 10.54 -1.56 16.98
C LEU A 120 10.48 -2.81 16.08
N PHE A 121 9.92 -2.64 14.86
CA PHE A 121 9.80 -3.76 13.92
C PHE A 121 11.14 -4.52 13.79
N PRO A 122 11.14 -5.86 13.89
CA PRO A 122 10.01 -6.79 13.88
C PRO A 122 9.48 -7.24 15.26
N LEU A 123 9.76 -6.49 16.34
CA LEU A 123 9.40 -6.94 17.70
C LEU A 123 7.90 -7.01 17.94
N TYR A 124 7.16 -6.01 17.47
CA TYR A 124 5.71 -5.95 17.64
C TYR A 124 5.03 -5.37 16.42
N THR A 125 3.96 -6.05 15.96
CA THR A 125 3.00 -5.50 15.00
C THR A 125 1.57 -5.88 15.38
N TYR A 126 0.65 -4.96 15.12
CA TYR A 126 -0.79 -5.16 15.23
C TYR A 126 -1.43 -4.69 13.95
N SER A 127 -2.35 -5.46 13.41
CA SER A 127 -3.03 -5.08 12.17
C SER A 127 -4.47 -5.56 12.13
N ILE A 128 -5.29 -4.80 11.42
CA ILE A 128 -6.71 -5.05 11.21
C ILE A 128 -6.97 -5.16 9.70
N ILE A 129 -7.75 -6.18 9.31
CA ILE A 129 -8.32 -6.33 7.97
C ILE A 129 -9.74 -6.82 8.14
N ASN A 130 -10.75 -6.06 7.68
CA ASN A 130 -12.16 -6.46 7.72
C ASN A 130 -12.55 -7.06 9.09
N ASP A 131 -12.30 -6.32 10.17
CA ASP A 131 -12.58 -6.70 11.57
C ASP A 131 -11.83 -7.97 12.08
N VAL A 132 -10.90 -8.50 11.29
CA VAL A 132 -9.96 -9.54 11.73
C VAL A 132 -8.68 -8.88 12.25
N GLU A 133 -8.40 -9.10 13.52
CA GLU A 133 -7.25 -8.54 14.21
C GLU A 133 -6.09 -9.53 14.27
N THR A 134 -4.88 -9.05 13.99
CA THR A 134 -3.66 -9.86 14.06
C THR A 134 -2.61 -9.15 14.91
N TRP A 135 -2.08 -9.87 15.88
CA TRP A 135 -0.92 -9.48 16.70
C TRP A 135 0.27 -10.36 16.35
N ASP A 136 1.39 -9.75 16.04
CA ASP A 136 2.65 -10.44 15.82
C ASP A 136 3.70 -9.96 16.82
N TYR A 137 4.43 -10.91 17.40
CA TYR A 137 5.57 -10.68 18.27
C TYR A 137 6.79 -11.36 17.68
N LEU A 138 7.90 -10.63 17.56
CA LEU A 138 9.10 -11.12 16.86
C LEU A 138 8.74 -11.69 15.49
N TRP A 139 8.05 -10.88 14.68
CA TRP A 139 7.60 -11.32 13.35
C TRP A 139 8.72 -11.99 12.55
N PRO A 140 8.50 -13.17 11.96
CA PRO A 140 7.23 -13.92 11.83
C PRO A 140 7.04 -15.04 12.88
N VAL A 141 7.69 -14.99 14.05
CA VAL A 141 7.79 -16.12 14.98
C VAL A 141 6.48 -16.36 15.73
N VAL A 142 5.96 -15.38 16.44
CA VAL A 142 4.72 -15.53 17.20
C VAL A 142 3.63 -14.68 16.57
N SER A 143 2.49 -15.29 16.27
CA SER A 143 1.34 -14.61 15.68
C SER A 143 0.04 -15.11 16.29
N ARG A 144 -0.89 -14.19 16.55
CA ARG A 144 -2.26 -14.47 16.95
C ARG A 144 -3.22 -13.65 16.10
N THR A 145 -4.20 -14.33 15.51
CA THR A 145 -5.26 -13.69 14.71
C THR A 145 -6.62 -14.10 15.26
N THR A 146 -7.54 -13.14 15.39
CA THR A 146 -8.92 -13.39 15.83
C THR A 146 -9.89 -12.46 15.11
N GLY A 147 -11.09 -12.94 14.81
CA GLY A 147 -12.20 -12.14 14.23
C GLY A 147 -13.00 -12.94 13.21
N GLU A 148 -14.28 -12.64 13.07
CA GLU A 148 -15.21 -13.22 12.05
C GLU A 148 -15.14 -14.74 11.90
N GLY A 149 -15.14 -15.48 13.03
CA GLY A 149 -15.03 -16.96 13.02
C GLY A 149 -13.61 -17.49 12.81
N VAL A 150 -12.64 -16.61 12.55
CA VAL A 150 -11.23 -16.98 12.36
C VAL A 150 -10.49 -16.93 13.69
N SER A 151 -9.80 -18.00 14.04
CA SER A 151 -8.87 -18.07 15.17
C SER A 151 -7.58 -18.73 14.76
N ARG A 152 -6.45 -18.01 14.85
CA ARG A 152 -5.13 -18.53 14.50
C ARG A 152 -4.13 -18.19 15.59
N PHE A 153 -3.32 -19.16 15.96
CA PHE A 153 -2.19 -19.00 16.85
C PHE A 153 -0.98 -19.74 16.29
N ARG A 154 0.18 -19.11 16.32
CA ARG A 154 1.40 -19.67 15.76
C ARG A 154 2.62 -19.27 16.58
N VAL A 155 3.47 -20.24 16.88
CA VAL A 155 4.85 -20.06 17.35
C VAL A 155 5.73 -20.84 16.38
N PHE A 156 6.15 -20.18 15.32
CA PHE A 156 6.92 -20.79 14.22
C PHE A 156 8.38 -21.01 14.63
N PRO A 157 8.99 -22.15 14.28
CA PRO A 157 8.45 -23.32 13.55
C PRO A 157 7.81 -24.39 14.44
N PHE A 158 7.62 -24.16 15.74
CA PHE A 158 7.31 -25.19 16.72
C PHE A 158 5.85 -25.64 16.71
N TYR A 159 4.92 -24.70 16.68
CA TYR A 159 3.48 -25.02 16.77
C TYR A 159 2.64 -23.97 16.04
N GLY A 160 1.56 -24.43 15.43
CA GLY A 160 0.52 -23.55 14.90
C GLY A 160 -0.83 -24.25 14.83
N ARG A 161 -1.87 -23.51 15.16
CA ARG A 161 -3.27 -23.89 14.98
C ARG A 161 -4.03 -22.77 14.32
N SER A 162 -4.80 -23.13 13.32
CA SER A 162 -5.67 -22.18 12.59
C SER A 162 -7.02 -22.84 12.42
N THR A 163 -8.06 -22.12 12.82
CA THR A 163 -9.46 -22.57 12.74
C THR A 163 -10.27 -21.51 12.02
N ASP A 164 -11.11 -21.93 11.12
CA ASP A 164 -12.17 -21.17 10.48
C ASP A 164 -13.48 -21.88 10.83
N GLU A 165 -14.36 -21.22 11.57
CA GLU A 165 -15.56 -21.87 12.13
C GLU A 165 -16.48 -22.36 11.02
N GLY A 166 -16.77 -23.68 11.06
CA GLY A 166 -17.64 -24.35 10.09
C GLY A 166 -16.96 -24.75 8.77
N GLU A 167 -15.70 -24.40 8.55
CA GLU A 167 -14.99 -24.75 7.33
C GLU A 167 -13.83 -25.72 7.57
N TRP A 168 -12.84 -25.34 8.40
CA TRP A 168 -11.65 -26.17 8.59
C TRP A 168 -10.86 -25.84 9.86
N THR A 169 -10.10 -26.82 10.32
CA THR A 169 -9.06 -26.68 11.35
C THR A 169 -7.75 -27.26 10.84
N LYS A 170 -6.67 -26.49 10.90
CA LYS A 170 -5.31 -26.88 10.50
C LYS A 170 -4.36 -26.71 11.68
N GLN A 171 -3.45 -27.66 11.84
CA GLN A 171 -2.44 -27.67 12.89
C GLN A 171 -1.10 -28.11 12.32
N PHE A 172 -0.01 -27.64 12.91
CA PHE A 172 1.32 -28.18 12.68
C PHE A 172 2.12 -28.25 13.99
N VAL A 173 3.03 -29.21 14.05
CA VAL A 173 4.01 -29.35 15.12
C VAL A 173 5.38 -29.55 14.47
N LEU A 174 6.37 -28.75 14.87
CA LEU A 174 7.72 -28.75 14.29
C LEU A 174 7.68 -28.74 12.76
N TRP A 175 7.08 -27.68 12.20
CA TRP A 175 6.97 -27.52 10.74
C TRP A 175 8.32 -27.72 10.03
N PRO A 176 8.40 -28.51 8.95
CA PRO A 176 7.32 -29.15 8.20
C PRO A 176 7.05 -30.63 8.58
N PHE A 177 7.56 -31.12 9.70
CA PHE A 177 7.58 -32.55 10.02
C PHE A 177 6.20 -33.16 10.30
N TRP A 178 5.27 -32.40 10.88
CA TRP A 178 3.93 -32.86 11.11
C TRP A 178 2.90 -31.78 10.84
N THR A 179 1.94 -32.09 9.99
CA THR A 179 0.78 -31.23 9.70
C THR A 179 -0.49 -32.06 9.67
N HIS A 180 -1.57 -31.49 10.20
CA HIS A 180 -2.89 -32.12 10.23
C HIS A 180 -3.92 -31.07 9.79
N ALA A 181 -4.81 -31.42 8.86
CA ALA A 181 -5.93 -30.61 8.44
C ALA A 181 -7.22 -31.41 8.51
N ARG A 182 -8.26 -30.81 9.11
CA ARG A 182 -9.63 -31.32 9.15
C ARG A 182 -10.54 -30.30 8.47
N TYR A 183 -11.35 -30.79 7.55
CA TYR A 183 -12.32 -29.98 6.80
C TYR A 183 -13.73 -30.37 7.26
N GLU A 184 -14.59 -29.37 7.49
CA GLU A 184 -15.96 -29.54 8.01
C GLU A 184 -17.00 -28.95 7.05
N GLU A 185 -16.63 -28.67 5.78
CA GLU A 185 -17.57 -28.17 4.77
C GLU A 185 -18.72 -29.16 4.53
N PRO A 186 -19.96 -28.66 4.32
CA PRO A 186 -21.09 -29.51 3.92
C PRO A 186 -20.80 -30.25 2.61
N GLY A 187 -20.62 -31.59 2.68
CA GLY A 187 -20.28 -32.42 1.52
C GLY A 187 -18.81 -32.75 1.32
N GLN A 188 -17.90 -32.16 2.09
CA GLN A 188 -16.46 -32.44 2.05
C GLN A 188 -15.88 -32.56 3.47
N SER A 189 -16.22 -33.57 4.21
CA SER A 189 -15.52 -33.87 5.46
C SER A 189 -14.30 -34.76 5.16
N GLY A 190 -13.11 -34.35 5.55
CA GLY A 190 -11.87 -35.08 5.30
C GLY A 190 -10.76 -34.72 6.29
N THR A 191 -9.82 -35.63 6.48
CA THR A 191 -8.63 -35.42 7.30
C THR A 191 -7.39 -35.68 6.44
N SER A 192 -6.45 -34.74 6.41
CA SER A 192 -5.18 -34.86 5.69
C SER A 192 -4.02 -34.78 6.67
N TYR A 193 -3.03 -35.64 6.48
CA TYR A 193 -1.75 -35.66 7.22
C TYR A 193 -0.61 -35.53 6.20
N MET A 194 0.43 -34.80 6.54
CA MET A 194 1.73 -34.81 5.88
C MET A 194 2.81 -35.18 6.90
#